data_d4c9eabc077fdd72598080e7c1c7eab7
#
_entry.id   d4c9eabc077fdd72598080e7c1c7eab7
#
_cell.length_a   1.000
_cell.length_b   1.000
_cell.length_c   1.000
_cell.angle_alpha   90.00
_cell.angle_beta   90.00
_cell.angle_gamma   90.00
#
_symmetry.space_group_name_H-M   'P 1'
#
loop_
_entity.id
_entity.type
_entity.pdbx_description
1 polymer ?
#
loop_
_entity_poly.entity_id
_entity_poly.type
_entity_poly.pdbx_seq_one_letter_code
_entity_poly.pdbx_strand_id
1 'polypeptide(L)'
;LVLVEGIEDQVVLTAWIYATGLEKEFRRRGVSIVPVNGKSDLLRCCLLTEAMEIPTFLIFDGDSNCKEGAREDHKALNNALFKWAGEDGLSDFPDTDFVGSKMAVWHNDIQGSIFSDVADGELESAKTEARALCGGVAKLNKNTLFLYELMCVAADRGWTLGKLDAVTSRLCDDSW
;
A
#
# COMPACT_ATOMS: atom_id res chain seq x y z
N LEU A 1 -6.66 12.67 3.20
CA LEU A 1 -5.57 12.01 3.90
C LEU A 1 -5.52 10.53 3.48
N VAL A 2 -4.34 9.99 3.19
CA VAL A 2 -4.15 8.55 2.94
C VAL A 2 -3.43 7.96 4.15
N LEU A 3 -4.08 7.06 4.87
CA LEU A 3 -3.49 6.33 5.98
C LEU A 3 -2.99 4.98 5.48
N VAL A 4 -1.73 4.67 5.75
CA VAL A 4 -1.11 3.39 5.38
C VAL A 4 -0.60 2.68 6.62
N GLU A 5 -0.57 1.34 6.59
CA GLU A 5 -0.22 0.54 7.75
C GLU A 5 1.22 0.77 8.21
N GLY A 6 2.16 0.83 7.28
CA GLY A 6 3.58 0.93 7.55
C GLY A 6 4.34 1.94 6.71
N ILE A 7 5.59 2.15 7.09
CA ILE A 7 6.50 3.04 6.36
C ILE A 7 6.84 2.48 4.97
N GLU A 8 6.82 1.17 4.81
CA GLU A 8 7.05 0.49 3.53
C GLU A 8 5.97 0.88 2.51
N ASP A 9 4.70 0.88 2.91
CA ASP A 9 3.58 1.28 2.06
C ASP A 9 3.72 2.73 1.62
N GLN A 10 4.07 3.62 2.57
CA GLN A 10 4.30 5.02 2.25
C GLN A 10 5.41 5.18 1.21
N VAL A 11 6.52 4.47 1.37
CA VAL A 11 7.66 4.57 0.46
C VAL A 11 7.31 4.05 -0.93
N VAL A 12 6.67 2.88 -1.02
CA VAL A 12 6.24 2.28 -2.29
C VAL A 12 5.30 3.23 -3.05
N LEU A 13 4.26 3.73 -2.39
CA LEU A 13 3.31 4.66 -2.99
C LEU A 13 3.98 5.96 -3.41
N THR A 14 4.78 6.55 -2.54
CA THR A 14 5.46 7.83 -2.81
C THR A 14 6.43 7.69 -3.97
N ALA A 15 7.25 6.65 -3.99
CA ALA A 15 8.20 6.40 -5.06
C ALA A 15 7.49 6.21 -6.41
N TRP A 16 6.39 5.42 -6.43
CA TRP A 16 5.61 5.20 -7.65
C TRP A 16 4.96 6.49 -8.18
N ILE A 17 4.37 7.30 -7.29
CA ILE A 17 3.78 8.60 -7.64
C ILE A 17 4.83 9.52 -8.29
N TYR A 18 6.04 9.57 -7.75
CA TYR A 18 7.13 10.37 -8.33
C TYR A 18 7.63 9.79 -9.63
N ALA A 19 7.90 8.50 -9.69
CA ALA A 19 8.45 7.84 -10.86
C ALA A 19 7.49 7.85 -12.06
N THR A 20 6.18 7.86 -11.82
CA THR A 20 5.13 7.94 -12.86
C THR A 20 4.68 9.37 -13.16
N GLY A 21 5.26 10.40 -12.51
CA GLY A 21 4.97 11.81 -12.77
C GLY A 21 3.64 12.32 -12.20
N LEU A 22 3.02 11.57 -11.27
CA LEU A 22 1.73 11.93 -10.65
C LEU A 22 1.89 12.95 -9.50
N GLU A 23 3.10 13.31 -9.09
CA GLU A 23 3.36 14.14 -7.91
C GLU A 23 2.69 15.52 -7.98
N LYS A 24 2.57 16.11 -9.18
CA LYS A 24 1.91 17.40 -9.36
C LYS A 24 0.42 17.34 -9.03
N GLU A 25 -0.23 16.27 -9.47
CA GLU A 25 -1.66 16.03 -9.21
C GLU A 25 -1.91 15.79 -7.73
N PHE A 26 -1.10 14.95 -7.07
CA PHE A 26 -1.17 14.72 -5.64
C PHE A 26 -0.99 16.01 -4.82
N ARG A 27 0.00 16.85 -5.19
CA ARG A 27 0.21 18.16 -4.55
C ARG A 27 -0.96 19.11 -4.77
N ARG A 28 -1.50 19.17 -5.99
CA ARG A 28 -2.65 20.02 -6.32
C ARG A 28 -3.86 19.69 -5.46
N ARG A 29 -4.06 18.40 -5.16
CA ARG A 29 -5.16 17.89 -4.31
C ARG A 29 -4.88 17.98 -2.83
N GLY A 30 -3.67 18.29 -2.42
CA GLY A 30 -3.27 18.29 -1.00
C GLY A 30 -3.27 16.90 -0.37
N VAL A 31 -3.08 15.85 -1.18
CA VAL A 31 -3.03 14.47 -0.68
C VAL A 31 -1.75 14.26 0.12
N SER A 32 -1.90 13.73 1.33
CA SER A 32 -0.80 13.38 2.23
C SER A 32 -0.88 11.89 2.56
N ILE A 33 0.23 11.16 2.46
CA ILE A 33 0.34 9.74 2.82
C ILE A 33 1.03 9.63 4.17
N VAL A 34 0.35 9.03 5.16
CA VAL A 34 0.80 8.97 6.55
C VAL A 34 0.83 7.51 7.04
N PRO A 35 2.00 6.99 7.43
CA PRO A 35 2.13 5.67 8.03
C PRO A 35 1.76 5.69 9.51
N VAL A 36 1.11 4.64 10.02
CA VAL A 36 0.54 4.61 11.38
C VAL A 36 0.97 3.44 12.26
N ASN A 37 2.00 2.70 11.93
CA ASN A 37 2.56 1.61 12.75
C ASN A 37 1.60 0.46 13.10
N GLY A 38 0.83 0.01 12.12
CA GLY A 38 -0.01 -1.19 12.23
C GLY A 38 -1.51 -0.95 12.30
N LYS A 39 -2.29 -2.00 12.08
CA LYS A 39 -3.76 -1.93 11.92
C LYS A 39 -4.51 -1.36 13.11
N SER A 40 -4.07 -1.63 14.35
CA SER A 40 -4.72 -1.09 15.55
C SER A 40 -4.62 0.44 15.61
N ASP A 41 -3.49 1.01 15.21
CA ASP A 41 -3.32 2.44 15.15
C ASP A 41 -4.01 3.04 13.91
N LEU A 42 -4.08 2.27 12.80
CA LEU A 42 -4.86 2.65 11.63
C LEU A 42 -6.33 2.91 12.00
N LEU A 43 -6.97 1.98 12.72
CA LEU A 43 -8.35 2.14 13.17
C LEU A 43 -8.54 3.36 14.07
N ARG A 44 -7.60 3.62 14.99
CA ARG A 44 -7.64 4.82 15.85
C ARG A 44 -7.56 6.11 15.04
N CYS A 45 -6.66 6.14 14.06
CA CYS A 45 -6.52 7.30 13.16
C CYS A 45 -7.77 7.51 12.30
N CYS A 46 -8.43 6.44 11.84
CA CYS A 46 -9.69 6.51 11.10
C CYS A 46 -10.78 7.19 11.92
N LEU A 47 -10.97 6.77 13.17
CA LEU A 47 -11.96 7.36 14.08
C LEU A 47 -11.64 8.84 14.36
N LEU A 48 -10.37 9.18 14.48
CA LEU A 48 -9.94 10.57 14.70
C LEU A 48 -10.20 11.43 13.46
N THR A 49 -9.84 10.96 12.27
CA THR A 49 -10.05 11.72 11.02
C THR A 49 -11.53 11.89 10.71
N GLU A 50 -12.36 10.88 11.01
CA GLU A 50 -13.81 10.97 10.89
C GLU A 50 -14.38 12.04 11.84
N ALA A 51 -13.97 12.05 13.11
CA ALA A 51 -14.38 13.06 14.08
C ALA A 51 -13.93 14.49 13.71
N MET A 52 -12.86 14.61 12.93
CA MET A 52 -12.33 15.88 12.41
C MET A 52 -12.87 16.25 11.01
N GLU A 53 -13.75 15.43 10.44
CA GLU A 53 -14.30 15.60 9.09
C GLU A 53 -13.20 15.67 8.01
N ILE A 54 -12.08 14.94 8.19
CA ILE A 54 -10.99 14.86 7.23
C ILE A 54 -11.28 13.71 6.26
N PRO A 55 -11.44 13.97 4.94
CA PRO A 55 -11.55 12.90 3.95
C PRO A 55 -10.35 11.95 4.05
N THR A 56 -10.63 10.65 4.17
CA THR A 56 -9.60 9.66 4.48
C THR A 56 -9.76 8.42 3.62
N PHE A 57 -8.64 7.97 3.05
CA PHE A 57 -8.50 6.71 2.33
C PHE A 57 -7.53 5.79 3.06
N LEU A 58 -7.84 4.50 3.16
CA LEU A 58 -7.03 3.51 3.86
C LEU A 58 -6.28 2.61 2.89
N ILE A 59 -5.07 2.21 3.26
CA ILE A 59 -4.32 1.15 2.58
C ILE A 59 -3.68 0.27 3.64
N PHE A 60 -3.93 -1.05 3.58
CA PHE A 60 -3.40 -1.99 4.56
C PHE A 60 -3.33 -3.43 4.02
N ASP A 61 -2.58 -4.28 4.72
CA ASP A 61 -2.40 -5.69 4.39
C ASP A 61 -3.58 -6.52 4.91
N GLY A 62 -4.13 -7.42 4.10
CA GLY A 62 -5.20 -8.35 4.49
C GLY A 62 -4.71 -9.46 5.42
N ASP A 63 -3.38 -9.75 5.41
CA ASP A 63 -2.75 -10.80 6.22
C ASP A 63 -3.39 -12.18 6.05
N SER A 64 -3.86 -12.54 4.86
CA SER A 64 -4.51 -13.82 4.61
C SER A 64 -3.61 -15.01 4.93
N ASN A 65 -2.29 -14.80 4.92
CA ASN A 65 -1.25 -15.78 5.24
C ASN A 65 -0.74 -15.70 6.69
N CYS A 66 -1.40 -14.95 7.57
CA CYS A 66 -0.98 -14.81 8.96
C CYS A 66 -0.96 -16.15 9.71
N LYS A 67 -0.12 -16.22 10.75
CA LYS A 67 -0.04 -17.40 11.62
C LYS A 67 -1.34 -17.63 12.37
N GLU A 68 -1.70 -18.90 12.61
CA GLU A 68 -2.93 -19.29 13.28
C GLU A 68 -3.14 -18.56 14.62
N GLY A 69 -2.09 -18.40 15.43
CA GLY A 69 -2.17 -17.72 16.73
C GLY A 69 -2.48 -16.21 16.68
N ALA A 70 -2.32 -15.57 15.53
CA ALA A 70 -2.62 -14.16 15.33
C ALA A 70 -3.92 -13.95 14.52
N ARG A 71 -4.52 -15.03 14.03
CA ARG A 71 -5.60 -14.97 13.04
C ARG A 71 -6.85 -14.25 13.56
N GLU A 72 -7.25 -14.51 14.79
CA GLU A 72 -8.43 -13.85 15.38
C GLU A 72 -8.23 -12.35 15.57
N ASP A 73 -7.02 -11.92 15.96
CA ASP A 73 -6.70 -10.49 16.09
C ASP A 73 -6.73 -9.78 14.74
N HIS A 74 -6.10 -10.36 13.71
CA HIS A 74 -6.15 -9.81 12.35
C HIS A 74 -7.57 -9.78 11.80
N LYS A 75 -8.36 -10.82 12.01
CA LYS A 75 -9.78 -10.89 11.62
C LYS A 75 -10.57 -9.74 12.24
N ALA A 76 -10.44 -9.55 13.56
CA ALA A 76 -11.16 -8.50 14.27
C ALA A 76 -10.80 -7.11 13.75
N LEU A 77 -9.50 -6.86 13.47
CA LEU A 77 -9.04 -5.58 12.94
C LEU A 77 -9.49 -5.37 11.49
N ASN A 78 -9.37 -6.38 10.62
CA ASN A 78 -9.85 -6.31 9.24
C ASN A 78 -11.34 -5.94 9.19
N ASN A 79 -12.18 -6.66 9.96
CA ASN A 79 -13.61 -6.40 10.01
C ASN A 79 -13.95 -4.99 10.52
N ALA A 80 -13.20 -4.49 11.50
CA ALA A 80 -13.40 -3.13 11.99
C ALA A 80 -13.06 -2.07 10.93
N LEU A 81 -11.99 -2.27 10.16
CA LEU A 81 -11.59 -1.38 9.08
C LEU A 81 -12.55 -1.46 7.89
N PHE A 82 -13.00 -2.67 7.50
CA PHE A 82 -14.01 -2.86 6.46
C PHE A 82 -15.32 -2.14 6.80
N LYS A 83 -15.76 -2.33 8.04
CA LYS A 83 -16.97 -1.65 8.55
C LYS A 83 -16.82 -0.13 8.52
N TRP A 84 -15.68 0.39 8.95
CA TRP A 84 -15.42 1.84 8.91
C TRP A 84 -15.46 2.37 7.45
N ALA A 85 -14.91 1.62 6.50
CA ALA A 85 -14.90 2.00 5.09
C ALA A 85 -16.27 1.82 4.40
N GLY A 86 -17.23 1.11 5.01
CA GLY A 86 -18.54 0.78 4.43
C GLY A 86 -18.50 -0.44 3.50
N GLU A 87 -17.52 -1.33 3.68
CA GLU A 87 -17.27 -2.52 2.86
C GLU A 87 -17.55 -3.82 3.67
N ASP A 88 -18.68 -3.85 4.38
CA ASP A 88 -19.09 -4.97 5.26
C ASP A 88 -19.27 -6.32 4.54
N GLY A 89 -19.29 -6.32 3.21
CA GLY A 89 -19.45 -7.53 2.39
C GLY A 89 -18.15 -8.28 2.11
N LEU A 90 -17.00 -7.77 2.52
CA LEU A 90 -15.73 -8.45 2.31
C LEU A 90 -15.54 -9.61 3.28
N SER A 91 -14.83 -10.65 2.82
CA SER A 91 -14.37 -11.74 3.69
C SER A 91 -13.42 -11.21 4.76
N ASP A 92 -13.43 -11.82 5.95
CA ASP A 92 -12.50 -11.52 7.06
C ASP A 92 -11.03 -11.46 6.58
N PHE A 93 -10.70 -12.30 5.60
CA PHE A 93 -9.44 -12.34 4.88
C PHE A 93 -9.75 -12.39 3.39
N PRO A 94 -9.61 -11.27 2.66
CA PRO A 94 -9.89 -11.24 1.24
C PRO A 94 -9.00 -12.22 0.45
N ASP A 95 -9.58 -12.96 -0.46
CA ASP A 95 -8.84 -13.93 -1.31
C ASP A 95 -8.07 -13.22 -2.45
N THR A 96 -8.39 -11.97 -2.71
CA THR A 96 -7.75 -11.12 -3.73
C THR A 96 -7.58 -9.70 -3.22
N ASP A 97 -6.68 -8.96 -3.84
CA ASP A 97 -6.57 -7.52 -3.57
C ASP A 97 -7.86 -6.79 -3.90
N PHE A 98 -8.18 -5.79 -3.11
CA PHE A 98 -9.40 -5.00 -3.27
C PHE A 98 -9.10 -3.51 -3.28
N VAL A 99 -9.74 -2.77 -4.20
CA VAL A 99 -9.69 -1.30 -4.26
C VAL A 99 -11.12 -0.78 -4.31
N GLY A 100 -11.56 -0.18 -3.23
CA GLY A 100 -12.90 0.38 -3.06
C GLY A 100 -12.94 1.91 -3.08
N SER A 101 -14.03 2.45 -2.55
CA SER A 101 -14.25 3.90 -2.51
C SER A 101 -13.39 4.61 -1.47
N LYS A 102 -13.17 4.00 -0.32
CA LYS A 102 -12.44 4.58 0.82
C LYS A 102 -11.24 3.77 1.26
N MET A 103 -10.97 2.63 0.63
CA MET A 103 -9.83 1.80 1.03
C MET A 103 -9.29 0.96 -0.11
N ALA A 104 -8.02 0.54 0.05
CA ALA A 104 -7.42 -0.57 -0.68
C ALA A 104 -6.88 -1.59 0.33
N VAL A 105 -7.07 -2.87 0.04
CA VAL A 105 -6.57 -3.98 0.84
C VAL A 105 -5.73 -4.88 -0.05
N TRP A 106 -4.49 -5.13 0.37
CA TRP A 106 -3.63 -6.11 -0.25
C TRP A 106 -3.95 -7.49 0.33
N HIS A 107 -4.14 -8.50 -0.52
CA HIS A 107 -4.48 -9.86 -0.09
C HIS A 107 -3.58 -10.38 1.04
N ASN A 108 -2.27 -10.30 0.89
CA ASN A 108 -1.30 -10.66 1.91
C ASN A 108 -0.51 -9.43 2.37
N ASP A 109 0.33 -8.92 1.50
CA ASP A 109 1.16 -7.73 1.71
C ASP A 109 1.34 -6.94 0.40
N ILE A 110 1.72 -5.67 0.52
CA ILE A 110 1.86 -4.77 -0.63
C ILE A 110 2.87 -5.31 -1.65
N GLN A 111 4.03 -5.81 -1.22
CA GLN A 111 5.08 -6.22 -2.16
C GLN A 111 4.67 -7.45 -2.97
N GLY A 112 4.07 -8.45 -2.33
CA GLY A 112 3.52 -9.64 -3.00
C GLY A 112 2.42 -9.27 -3.99
N SER A 113 1.57 -8.31 -3.62
CA SER A 113 0.46 -7.88 -4.45
C SER A 113 0.89 -7.09 -5.69
N ILE A 114 1.73 -6.07 -5.52
CA ILE A 114 2.09 -5.16 -6.65
C ILE A 114 2.99 -5.82 -7.69
N PHE A 115 3.80 -6.80 -7.31
CA PHE A 115 4.69 -7.52 -8.23
C PHE A 115 4.15 -8.86 -8.70
N SER A 116 2.90 -9.22 -8.38
CA SER A 116 2.31 -10.51 -8.73
C SER A 116 2.24 -10.77 -10.25
N ASP A 117 2.19 -9.72 -11.04
CA ASP A 117 2.09 -9.81 -12.51
C ASP A 117 3.46 -9.70 -13.21
N VAL A 118 4.54 -9.51 -12.44
CA VAL A 118 5.92 -9.41 -12.96
C VAL A 118 6.55 -10.80 -12.95
N ALA A 119 7.18 -11.19 -14.08
CA ALA A 119 7.88 -12.48 -14.15
C ALA A 119 9.03 -12.55 -13.12
N ASP A 120 9.17 -13.69 -12.42
CA ASP A 120 10.16 -13.88 -11.35
C ASP A 120 11.58 -13.47 -11.74
N GLY A 121 12.02 -13.84 -12.95
CA GLY A 121 13.35 -13.50 -13.46
C GLY A 121 13.57 -11.99 -13.67
N GLU A 122 12.54 -11.28 -14.12
CA GLU A 122 12.57 -9.82 -14.29
C GLU A 122 12.57 -9.12 -12.94
N LEU A 123 11.76 -9.60 -11.99
CA LEU A 123 11.71 -9.05 -10.64
C LEU A 123 13.05 -9.22 -9.91
N GLU A 124 13.67 -10.39 -9.98
CA GLU A 124 14.98 -10.63 -9.36
C GLU A 124 16.09 -9.80 -10.03
N SER A 125 16.02 -9.58 -11.34
CA SER A 125 16.90 -8.65 -12.05
C SER A 125 16.75 -7.22 -11.55
N ALA A 126 15.51 -6.73 -11.39
CA ALA A 126 15.23 -5.39 -10.88
C ALA A 126 15.68 -5.23 -9.42
N LYS A 127 15.44 -6.24 -8.57
CA LYS A 127 15.93 -6.27 -7.17
C LYS A 127 17.46 -6.21 -7.11
N THR A 128 18.15 -6.88 -8.03
CA THR A 128 19.62 -6.85 -8.09
C THR A 128 20.12 -5.45 -8.45
N GLU A 129 19.49 -4.80 -9.41
CA GLU A 129 19.81 -3.43 -9.81
C GLU A 129 19.53 -2.43 -8.66
N ALA A 130 18.35 -2.48 -8.08
CA ALA A 130 17.99 -1.64 -6.92
C ALA A 130 18.95 -1.83 -5.74
N ARG A 131 19.40 -3.08 -5.48
CA ARG A 131 20.41 -3.37 -4.45
C ARG A 131 21.74 -2.70 -4.75
N ALA A 132 22.17 -2.70 -6.01
CA ALA A 132 23.41 -2.04 -6.41
C ALA A 132 23.34 -0.52 -6.19
N LEU A 133 22.20 0.10 -6.53
CA LEU A 133 21.93 1.54 -6.29
C LEU A 133 21.97 1.90 -4.81
N CYS A 134 21.56 0.98 -3.93
CA CYS A 134 21.66 1.14 -2.47
C CYS A 134 23.04 0.83 -1.87
N GLY A 135 24.10 0.70 -2.69
CA GLY A 135 25.44 0.39 -2.21
C GLY A 135 25.63 -1.08 -1.74
N GLY A 136 24.81 -2.00 -2.21
CA GLY A 136 24.95 -3.45 -1.94
C GLY A 136 24.44 -3.90 -0.56
N VAL A 137 23.52 -3.19 0.07
CA VAL A 137 23.00 -3.51 1.42
C VAL A 137 22.45 -4.93 1.49
N ALA A 138 22.90 -5.70 2.49
CA ALA A 138 22.57 -7.13 2.60
C ALA A 138 21.13 -7.41 3.07
N LYS A 139 20.55 -6.54 3.91
CA LYS A 139 19.17 -6.68 4.41
C LYS A 139 18.22 -5.81 3.59
N LEU A 140 17.39 -6.44 2.77
CA LEU A 140 16.43 -5.76 1.91
C LEU A 140 15.05 -5.65 2.53
N ASN A 141 14.66 -6.61 3.37
CA ASN A 141 13.36 -6.59 4.03
C ASN A 141 13.25 -5.34 4.91
N LYS A 142 12.21 -4.57 4.71
CA LYS A 142 11.92 -3.32 5.42
C LYS A 142 12.99 -2.20 5.21
N ASN A 143 13.78 -2.29 4.15
CA ASN A 143 14.71 -1.24 3.77
C ASN A 143 14.01 -0.24 2.84
N THR A 144 13.68 0.91 3.36
CA THR A 144 12.93 1.96 2.65
C THR A 144 13.67 2.51 1.43
N LEU A 145 15.01 2.63 1.49
CA LEU A 145 15.81 3.06 0.34
C LEU A 145 15.77 2.01 -0.77
N PHE A 146 15.89 0.73 -0.41
CA PHE A 146 15.78 -0.35 -1.40
C PHE A 146 14.40 -0.38 -2.07
N LEU A 147 13.33 -0.22 -1.30
CA LEU A 147 11.97 -0.17 -1.86
C LEU A 147 11.80 1.03 -2.80
N TYR A 148 12.32 2.19 -2.40
CA TYR A 148 12.30 3.37 -3.26
C TYR A 148 13.01 3.12 -4.60
N GLU A 149 14.25 2.63 -4.55
CA GLU A 149 15.03 2.34 -5.77
C GLU A 149 14.37 1.25 -6.62
N LEU A 150 13.77 0.22 -6.01
CA LEU A 150 13.05 -0.82 -6.74
C LEU A 150 11.86 -0.25 -7.52
N MET A 151 11.13 0.69 -6.93
CA MET A 151 10.01 1.35 -7.62
C MET A 151 10.50 2.25 -8.76
N CYS A 152 11.62 2.95 -8.59
CA CYS A 152 12.23 3.73 -9.66
C CYS A 152 12.69 2.82 -10.82
N VAL A 153 13.38 1.72 -10.52
CA VAL A 153 13.79 0.73 -11.53
C VAL A 153 12.58 0.13 -12.26
N ALA A 154 11.49 -0.17 -11.55
CA ALA A 154 10.26 -0.67 -12.15
C ALA A 154 9.67 0.33 -13.16
N ALA A 155 9.61 1.61 -12.79
CA ALA A 155 9.12 2.67 -13.66
C ALA A 155 10.06 2.90 -14.87
N ASP A 156 11.38 2.92 -14.68
CA ASP A 156 12.37 3.09 -15.75
C ASP A 156 12.33 1.94 -16.77
N ARG A 157 11.97 0.74 -16.31
CA ARG A 157 11.73 -0.42 -17.18
C ARG A 157 10.36 -0.37 -17.89
N GLY A 158 9.53 0.63 -17.60
CA GLY A 158 8.20 0.78 -18.17
C GLY A 158 7.20 -0.26 -17.68
N TRP A 159 7.39 -0.79 -16.47
CA TRP A 159 6.43 -1.74 -15.91
C TRP A 159 5.09 -1.07 -15.61
N THR A 160 4.03 -1.82 -15.87
CA THR A 160 2.68 -1.48 -15.41
C THR A 160 2.41 -2.32 -14.16
N LEU A 161 2.24 -1.66 -13.02
CA LEU A 161 1.87 -2.30 -11.77
C LEU A 161 0.37 -2.10 -11.54
N GLY A 162 -0.45 -2.86 -12.27
CA GLY A 162 -1.88 -2.60 -12.44
C GLY A 162 -2.65 -2.35 -11.14
N LYS A 163 -2.31 -3.06 -10.07
CA LYS A 163 -2.93 -2.88 -8.75
C LYS A 163 -2.53 -1.56 -8.10
N LEU A 164 -1.26 -1.19 -8.19
CA LEU A 164 -0.75 0.07 -7.67
C LEU A 164 -1.26 1.26 -8.50
N ASP A 165 -1.33 1.08 -9.82
CA ASP A 165 -1.91 2.06 -10.74
C ASP A 165 -3.39 2.30 -10.43
N ALA A 166 -4.15 1.25 -10.09
CA ALA A 166 -5.54 1.37 -9.67
C ALA A 166 -5.69 2.19 -8.39
N VAL A 167 -4.84 1.95 -7.39
CA VAL A 167 -4.82 2.73 -6.15
C VAL A 167 -4.46 4.18 -6.40
N THR A 168 -3.36 4.45 -7.12
CA THR A 168 -2.92 5.83 -7.40
C THR A 168 -3.93 6.59 -8.26
N SER A 169 -4.56 5.94 -9.23
CA SER A 169 -5.68 6.52 -10.00
C SER A 169 -6.84 6.86 -9.09
N ARG A 170 -7.23 5.94 -8.18
CA ARG A 170 -8.32 6.18 -7.22
C ARG A 170 -8.02 7.38 -6.32
N LEU A 171 -6.77 7.53 -5.86
CA LEU A 171 -6.34 8.67 -5.06
C LEU A 171 -6.34 10.00 -5.85
N CYS A 172 -6.30 9.92 -7.19
CA CYS A 172 -6.47 11.05 -8.09
C CYS A 172 -7.93 11.38 -8.43
N ASP A 173 -8.90 10.57 -8.03
CA ASP A 173 -10.32 10.84 -8.24
C ASP A 173 -10.87 11.81 -7.19
N ASP A 174 -11.85 12.67 -7.56
CA ASP A 174 -12.48 13.63 -6.65
C ASP A 174 -13.52 13.02 -5.68
N SER A 175 -13.69 11.71 -5.70
CA SER A 175 -14.83 11.00 -5.10
C SER A 175 -14.53 10.15 -3.85
N TRP A 176 -13.39 10.38 -3.18
CA TRP A 176 -13.06 9.70 -1.91
C TRP A 176 -12.86 10.69 -0.75
#